data_8e488b06aaecacc525b7dac20b9298d0
#
_entry.id   8e488b06aaecacc525b7dac20b9298d0
#
_cell.length_a   1.000
_cell.length_b   1.000
_cell.length_c   1.000
_cell.angle_alpha   90.00
_cell.angle_beta   90.00
_cell.angle_gamma   90.00
#
_symmetry.space_group_name_H-M   'P 1'
#
loop_
_entity.id
_entity.type
_entity.pdbx_description
1 polymer ?
#
loop_
_entity_poly.entity_id
_entity_poly.type
_entity_poly.pdbx_seq_one_letter_code
_entity_poly.pdbx_strand_id
1 'polypeptide(L)'
;MSHVSGPDAVSSLLTLVVTTSPTPSAPSTGLLCGVLESFQTHCNALLQCNVIVVFDTYDYIATTPRLKKGQVTPETAERYSTYKDNVKTLFLETFDKSADGPTPLIETAGEAEYGSPNLTTPVPFTISSTADGHVQFIEAQDRRLGFGLGVRSALRIVQTPYVWIHQHDWRLIYDIPVAALLGAMQASTEGGDDDDAAAAAAPIQYICLPSGRRSSYATSEQVLPYPALRDVSRALTGAYAGGPGQPSVPLTPMFFWHDKPHLAATAHYLTRVFPSRLAMMRGAFIEDSVGQQARNQMKEGQWRKWATWLYNPDGGMSWCLRHLHGRTWRGEEEEERRKSLAVLRGRGKKEEGP
;
A
#
# COMPACT_ATOMS: atom_id res chain seq x y z
N MET A 1 30.22 -4.94 -6.02
CA MET A 1 29.29 -4.43 -5.01
C MET A 1 29.01 -5.54 -4.00
N SER A 2 29.18 -5.32 -2.72
CA SER A 2 29.02 -6.35 -1.67
C SER A 2 27.52 -6.67 -1.53
N HIS A 3 27.15 -7.91 -1.85
CA HIS A 3 25.81 -8.44 -1.65
C HIS A 3 25.55 -8.58 -0.15
N VAL A 4 24.74 -7.68 0.41
CA VAL A 4 24.28 -7.78 1.79
C VAL A 4 23.11 -8.76 1.81
N SER A 5 23.37 -9.97 2.34
CA SER A 5 22.36 -11.00 2.52
C SER A 5 22.00 -11.09 4.01
N GLY A 6 20.83 -10.60 4.39
CA GLY A 6 20.32 -10.64 5.78
C GLY A 6 19.12 -9.71 5.96
N PRO A 7 18.50 -9.69 7.16
CA PRO A 7 17.41 -8.74 7.50
C PRO A 7 17.83 -7.27 7.29
N ASP A 8 19.09 -6.94 7.52
CA ASP A 8 19.67 -5.60 7.31
C ASP A 8 19.63 -5.17 5.82
N ALA A 9 19.60 -6.13 4.87
CA ALA A 9 19.47 -5.84 3.45
C ALA A 9 18.09 -5.29 3.07
N VAL A 10 17.03 -5.79 3.68
CA VAL A 10 15.66 -5.31 3.38
C VAL A 10 15.47 -3.89 3.90
N SER A 11 15.91 -3.60 5.14
CA SER A 11 15.75 -2.29 5.78
C SER A 11 16.49 -1.16 5.06
N SER A 12 17.64 -1.46 4.44
CA SER A 12 18.38 -0.48 3.64
C SER A 12 17.77 -0.19 2.27
N LEU A 13 16.91 -1.08 1.76
CA LEU A 13 16.30 -0.99 0.44
C LEU A 13 14.84 -0.55 0.45
N LEU A 14 14.14 -0.73 1.58
CA LEU A 14 12.69 -0.60 1.66
C LEU A 14 12.25 0.35 2.77
N THR A 15 11.34 1.25 2.46
CA THR A 15 10.58 2.04 3.45
C THR A 15 9.13 1.56 3.48
N LEU A 16 8.59 1.32 4.68
CA LEU A 16 7.18 1.05 4.90
C LEU A 16 6.40 2.37 5.01
N VAL A 17 5.38 2.54 4.20
CA VAL A 17 4.42 3.66 4.31
C VAL A 17 3.07 3.12 4.73
N VAL A 18 2.58 3.53 5.90
CA VAL A 18 1.26 3.16 6.41
C VAL A 18 0.35 4.38 6.36
N THR A 19 -0.78 4.28 5.66
CA THR A 19 -1.78 5.35 5.61
C THR A 19 -2.92 5.05 6.56
N THR A 20 -3.31 6.04 7.37
CA THR A 20 -4.46 5.95 8.27
C THR A 20 -5.32 7.20 8.18
N SER A 21 -6.57 7.08 8.60
CA SER A 21 -7.58 8.15 8.56
C SER A 21 -8.60 7.94 9.68
N PRO A 22 -9.47 8.91 9.98
CA PRO A 22 -10.51 8.72 10.99
C PRO A 22 -11.33 7.45 10.78
N THR A 23 -11.49 6.66 11.84
CA THR A 23 -12.28 5.44 11.87
C THR A 23 -13.37 5.53 12.94
N PRO A 24 -14.47 4.78 12.83
CA PRO A 24 -15.50 4.73 13.86
C PRO A 24 -15.02 4.15 15.21
N SER A 25 -13.90 3.44 15.21
CA SER A 25 -13.29 2.86 16.41
C SER A 25 -12.36 3.80 17.16
N ALA A 26 -12.08 5.01 16.62
CA ALA A 26 -11.26 5.99 17.35
C ALA A 26 -11.77 6.21 18.77
N PRO A 27 -10.88 6.28 19.80
CA PRO A 27 -9.43 6.38 19.72
C PRO A 27 -8.67 5.03 19.74
N SER A 28 -9.36 3.90 19.57
CA SER A 28 -8.74 2.56 19.56
C SER A 28 -7.79 2.36 18.39
N THR A 29 -6.61 1.79 18.66
CA THR A 29 -5.61 1.39 17.67
C THR A 29 -5.78 -0.06 17.20
N GLY A 30 -6.80 -0.78 17.65
CA GLY A 30 -6.99 -2.22 17.40
C GLY A 30 -6.89 -2.63 15.92
N LEU A 31 -7.31 -1.75 15.00
CA LEU A 31 -7.19 -1.97 13.57
C LEU A 31 -5.70 -2.05 13.14
N LEU A 32 -4.89 -1.09 13.58
CA LEU A 32 -3.44 -1.03 13.30
C LEU A 32 -2.65 -2.08 14.07
N CYS A 33 -3.02 -2.38 15.33
CA CYS A 33 -2.44 -3.50 16.07
C CYS A 33 -2.55 -4.79 15.28
N GLY A 34 -3.74 -5.10 14.76
CA GLY A 34 -3.92 -6.29 13.94
C GLY A 34 -3.16 -6.27 12.61
N VAL A 35 -2.88 -5.09 12.03
CA VAL A 35 -1.98 -4.96 10.87
C VAL A 35 -0.55 -5.29 11.27
N LEU A 36 -0.03 -4.70 12.36
CA LEU A 36 1.34 -4.93 12.85
C LEU A 36 1.57 -6.38 13.29
N GLU A 37 0.60 -7.00 13.97
CA GLU A 37 0.62 -8.44 14.27
C GLU A 37 0.71 -9.30 13.00
N SER A 38 0.03 -8.89 11.94
CA SER A 38 0.12 -9.59 10.66
C SER A 38 1.48 -9.45 9.99
N PHE A 39 2.17 -8.31 10.17
CA PHE A 39 3.56 -8.16 9.74
C PHE A 39 4.48 -9.06 10.54
N GLN A 40 4.34 -9.09 11.86
CA GLN A 40 5.13 -9.97 12.72
C GLN A 40 5.01 -11.43 12.32
N THR A 41 3.79 -11.86 11.96
CA THR A 41 3.50 -13.25 11.60
C THR A 41 3.94 -13.60 10.18
N HIS A 42 3.68 -12.72 9.19
CA HIS A 42 3.75 -13.07 7.78
C HIS A 42 4.83 -12.31 6.99
N CYS A 43 5.44 -11.27 7.57
CA CYS A 43 6.49 -10.49 6.92
C CYS A 43 7.31 -9.68 7.93
N ASN A 44 7.94 -10.36 8.89
CA ASN A 44 8.65 -9.70 10.00
C ASN A 44 9.74 -8.71 9.55
N ALA A 45 10.29 -8.86 8.35
CA ALA A 45 11.25 -7.92 7.79
C ALA A 45 10.70 -6.49 7.66
N LEU A 46 9.38 -6.29 7.51
CA LEU A 46 8.77 -4.96 7.47
C LEU A 46 8.93 -4.20 8.79
N LEU A 47 9.01 -4.90 9.92
CA LEU A 47 9.20 -4.29 11.25
C LEU A 47 10.64 -3.82 11.50
N GLN A 48 11.55 -4.07 10.55
CA GLN A 48 12.93 -3.60 10.59
C GLN A 48 13.18 -2.41 9.64
N CYS A 49 12.19 -2.08 8.79
CA CYS A 49 12.29 -1.01 7.81
C CYS A 49 12.05 0.36 8.45
N ASN A 50 12.57 1.41 7.82
CA ASN A 50 12.09 2.76 8.10
C ASN A 50 10.59 2.82 7.87
N VAL A 51 9.85 3.52 8.74
CA VAL A 51 8.41 3.61 8.65
C VAL A 51 7.92 5.06 8.59
N ILE A 52 7.00 5.32 7.67
CA ILE A 52 6.29 6.60 7.55
C ILE A 52 4.80 6.35 7.75
N VAL A 53 4.22 6.94 8.78
CA VAL A 53 2.78 6.87 9.04
C VAL A 53 2.12 8.16 8.58
N VAL A 54 1.17 8.06 7.65
CA VAL A 54 0.45 9.21 7.13
C VAL A 54 -0.94 9.27 7.77
N PHE A 55 -1.16 10.30 8.57
CA PHE A 55 -2.48 10.62 9.13
C PHE A 55 -3.23 11.53 8.17
N ASP A 56 -4.22 10.99 7.48
CA ASP A 56 -5.19 11.83 6.78
C ASP A 56 -6.15 12.44 7.81
N THR A 57 -6.81 13.53 7.45
CA THR A 57 -7.79 14.18 8.33
C THR A 57 -9.18 14.17 7.68
N TYR A 58 -10.08 15.01 8.14
CA TYR A 58 -11.42 15.18 7.60
C TYR A 58 -11.62 16.61 7.10
N ASP A 59 -12.62 16.79 6.22
CA ASP A 59 -12.98 18.12 5.68
C ASP A 59 -14.13 18.76 6.46
N TYR A 60 -15.10 17.94 6.97
CA TYR A 60 -16.33 18.44 7.58
C TYR A 60 -16.81 17.57 8.72
N ILE A 61 -17.44 18.20 9.69
CA ILE A 61 -18.20 17.54 10.76
C ILE A 61 -19.67 17.51 10.37
N ALA A 62 -20.31 16.34 10.43
CA ALA A 62 -21.71 16.12 10.06
C ALA A 62 -22.38 15.10 10.98
N THR A 63 -23.68 15.27 11.22
CA THR A 63 -24.46 14.32 12.03
C THR A 63 -24.63 12.96 11.34
N THR A 64 -24.68 12.93 9.99
CA THR A 64 -24.72 11.70 9.18
C THR A 64 -23.49 11.68 8.26
N PRO A 65 -22.34 11.20 8.75
CA PRO A 65 -21.06 11.36 8.04
C PRO A 65 -20.90 10.38 6.89
N ARG A 66 -20.24 10.85 5.85
CA ARG A 66 -19.73 10.04 4.75
C ARG A 66 -18.21 10.04 4.80
N LEU A 67 -17.60 9.08 5.51
CA LEU A 67 -16.14 8.99 5.68
C LEU A 67 -15.40 9.01 4.33
N LYS A 68 -15.92 8.35 3.30
CA LYS A 68 -15.34 8.43 1.94
C LYS A 68 -15.29 9.86 1.38
N LYS A 69 -16.12 10.78 1.88
CA LYS A 69 -16.15 12.20 1.47
C LYS A 69 -15.44 13.12 2.46
N GLY A 70 -14.70 12.57 3.43
CA GLY A 70 -14.01 13.35 4.45
C GLY A 70 -14.96 13.96 5.48
N GLN A 71 -16.09 13.32 5.76
CA GLN A 71 -17.05 13.75 6.78
C GLN A 71 -16.96 12.82 7.99
N VAL A 72 -16.92 13.40 9.19
CA VAL A 72 -16.90 12.67 10.47
C VAL A 72 -18.01 13.18 11.39
N THR A 73 -18.35 12.40 12.42
CA THR A 73 -19.21 12.89 13.49
C THR A 73 -18.44 13.82 14.44
N PRO A 74 -19.13 14.69 15.23
CA PRO A 74 -18.49 15.47 16.28
C PRO A 74 -17.66 14.60 17.24
N GLU A 75 -18.20 13.47 17.65
CA GLU A 75 -17.55 12.50 18.52
C GLU A 75 -16.26 11.91 17.89
N THR A 76 -16.31 11.55 16.61
CA THR A 76 -15.11 11.06 15.89
C THR A 76 -14.05 12.14 15.76
N ALA A 77 -14.46 13.40 15.50
CA ALA A 77 -13.54 14.53 15.41
C ALA A 77 -12.82 14.79 16.74
N GLU A 78 -13.55 14.78 17.85
CA GLU A 78 -13.00 14.94 19.19
C GLU A 78 -11.97 13.84 19.54
N ARG A 79 -12.31 12.58 19.24
CA ARG A 79 -11.47 11.41 19.54
C ARG A 79 -10.29 11.23 18.60
N TYR A 80 -10.27 11.93 17.46
CA TYR A 80 -9.25 11.72 16.44
C TYR A 80 -7.85 12.21 16.87
N SER A 81 -7.77 13.25 17.69
CA SER A 81 -6.49 13.69 18.27
C SER A 81 -5.88 12.59 19.13
N THR A 82 -6.65 12.08 20.08
CA THR A 82 -6.24 10.96 20.93
C THR A 82 -5.86 9.72 20.12
N TYR A 83 -6.61 9.44 19.02
CA TYR A 83 -6.26 8.35 18.12
C TYR A 83 -4.86 8.53 17.51
N LYS A 84 -4.54 9.73 17.03
CA LYS A 84 -3.21 10.00 16.46
C LYS A 84 -2.10 9.79 17.49
N ASP A 85 -2.29 10.28 18.70
CA ASP A 85 -1.32 10.13 19.79
C ASP A 85 -1.11 8.64 20.16
N ASN A 86 -2.20 7.88 20.25
CA ASN A 86 -2.16 6.44 20.49
C ASN A 86 -1.44 5.68 19.36
N VAL A 87 -1.67 6.08 18.10
CA VAL A 87 -0.97 5.47 16.95
C VAL A 87 0.51 5.84 16.94
N LYS A 88 0.88 7.08 17.27
CA LYS A 88 2.29 7.47 17.41
C LYS A 88 2.98 6.62 18.46
N THR A 89 2.38 6.47 19.64
CA THR A 89 2.90 5.60 20.71
C THR A 89 3.08 4.17 20.21
N LEU A 90 2.05 3.58 19.59
CA LEU A 90 2.10 2.22 19.05
C LEU A 90 3.25 2.01 18.06
N PHE A 91 3.46 2.97 17.14
CA PHE A 91 4.53 2.84 16.14
C PHE A 91 5.92 3.09 16.73
N LEU A 92 6.06 4.02 17.65
CA LEU A 92 7.33 4.22 18.39
C LEU A 92 7.69 2.96 19.19
N GLU A 93 6.77 2.39 19.95
CA GLU A 93 6.99 1.14 20.70
C GLU A 93 7.34 -0.05 19.79
N THR A 94 6.81 -0.08 18.57
CA THR A 94 7.03 -1.20 17.63
C THR A 94 8.33 -1.06 16.85
N PHE A 95 8.69 0.15 16.42
CA PHE A 95 9.79 0.38 15.47
C PHE A 95 11.01 1.07 16.11
N ASP A 96 10.80 1.89 17.15
CA ASP A 96 11.92 2.55 17.82
C ASP A 96 12.60 1.59 18.79
N LYS A 97 13.86 1.29 18.52
CA LYS A 97 14.70 0.39 19.32
C LYS A 97 15.54 1.12 20.34
N SER A 98 15.35 2.44 20.53
CA SER A 98 16.08 3.20 21.52
C SER A 98 15.73 2.72 22.93
N ALA A 99 16.75 2.29 23.69
CA ALA A 99 16.58 1.72 25.03
C ALA A 99 16.33 2.78 26.12
N ASP A 100 16.42 4.09 25.80
CA ASP A 100 16.60 5.16 26.80
C ASP A 100 15.34 6.02 27.05
N GLY A 101 14.14 5.49 26.83
CA GLY A 101 12.89 6.22 27.13
C GLY A 101 12.25 6.89 25.91
N PRO A 102 11.24 7.76 26.10
CA PRO A 102 10.49 8.34 24.99
C PRO A 102 11.38 9.18 24.10
N THR A 103 11.52 8.76 22.83
CA THR A 103 12.34 9.45 21.83
C THR A 103 11.69 10.79 21.46
N PRO A 104 12.40 11.92 21.61
CA PRO A 104 11.89 13.22 21.21
C PRO A 104 11.71 13.25 19.68
N LEU A 105 10.57 13.76 19.23
CA LEU A 105 10.28 13.94 17.82
C LEU A 105 10.70 15.33 17.36
N ILE A 106 11.38 15.39 16.22
CA ILE A 106 11.76 16.63 15.52
C ILE A 106 10.65 16.97 14.56
N GLU A 107 10.11 18.18 14.65
CA GLU A 107 9.01 18.63 13.79
C GLU A 107 9.52 19.54 12.67
N THR A 108 8.99 19.29 11.48
CA THR A 108 9.17 20.13 10.29
C THR A 108 7.83 20.31 9.56
N ALA A 109 7.72 21.38 8.77
CA ALA A 109 6.53 21.66 7.98
C ALA A 109 6.68 21.14 6.54
N GLY A 110 5.57 20.74 5.94
CA GLY A 110 5.49 20.35 4.54
C GLY A 110 4.16 20.75 3.92
N GLU A 111 4.07 20.64 2.60
CA GLU A 111 2.88 20.97 1.84
C GLU A 111 2.60 19.93 0.75
N ALA A 112 1.34 19.54 0.62
CA ALA A 112 0.83 18.75 -0.50
C ALA A 112 0.17 19.66 -1.54
N GLU A 113 0.87 19.87 -2.63
CA GLU A 113 0.33 20.65 -3.75
C GLU A 113 -0.60 19.83 -4.63
N TYR A 114 -1.71 20.45 -5.05
CA TYR A 114 -2.62 19.89 -6.05
C TYR A 114 -3.31 21.04 -6.82
N GLY A 115 -4.08 20.74 -7.84
CA GLY A 115 -4.90 21.74 -8.51
C GLY A 115 -4.81 21.74 -10.03
N SER A 116 -5.30 22.82 -10.65
CA SER A 116 -5.28 23.05 -12.10
C SER A 116 -3.94 23.67 -12.53
N PRO A 117 -3.67 23.77 -13.86
CA PRO A 117 -2.46 24.43 -14.37
C PRO A 117 -2.24 25.84 -13.82
N ASN A 118 -3.33 26.59 -13.62
CA ASN A 118 -3.30 28.00 -13.23
C ASN A 118 -3.52 28.24 -11.73
N LEU A 119 -3.76 27.19 -10.95
CA LEU A 119 -4.07 27.30 -9.53
C LEU A 119 -3.38 26.18 -8.75
N THR A 120 -2.51 26.55 -7.83
CA THR A 120 -1.94 25.64 -6.82
C THR A 120 -2.66 25.86 -5.51
N THR A 121 -3.18 24.79 -4.93
CA THR A 121 -3.82 24.83 -3.61
C THR A 121 -3.06 23.89 -2.70
N PRO A 122 -2.18 24.40 -1.82
CA PRO A 122 -1.45 23.55 -0.89
C PRO A 122 -2.36 23.08 0.26
N VAL A 123 -2.06 21.90 0.78
CA VAL A 123 -2.56 21.42 2.08
C VAL A 123 -1.35 21.31 2.99
N PRO A 124 -1.27 22.13 4.05
CA PRO A 124 -0.17 22.04 4.99
C PRO A 124 -0.24 20.75 5.79
N PHE A 125 0.92 20.22 6.13
CA PHE A 125 1.07 19.09 7.04
C PHE A 125 2.32 19.26 7.90
N THR A 126 2.33 18.62 9.07
CA THR A 126 3.51 18.50 9.93
C THR A 126 4.18 17.16 9.68
N ILE A 127 5.51 17.13 9.68
CA ILE A 127 6.32 15.92 9.71
C ILE A 127 6.98 15.87 11.08
N SER A 128 6.69 14.83 11.87
CA SER A 128 7.37 14.55 13.13
C SER A 128 8.22 13.31 12.97
N SER A 129 9.51 13.34 13.28
CA SER A 129 10.43 12.23 13.05
C SER A 129 11.36 11.98 14.24
N THR A 130 11.73 10.72 14.46
CA THR A 130 12.86 10.37 15.35
C THR A 130 14.16 10.97 14.81
N ALA A 131 15.16 11.16 15.66
CA ALA A 131 16.42 11.83 15.30
C ALA A 131 17.18 11.11 14.17
N ASP A 132 17.06 9.78 14.11
CA ASP A 132 17.62 8.93 13.05
C ASP A 132 16.73 8.83 11.80
N GLY A 133 15.51 9.39 11.84
CA GLY A 133 14.54 9.31 10.76
C GLY A 133 13.91 7.94 10.55
N HIS A 134 14.12 6.98 11.48
CA HIS A 134 13.59 5.62 11.36
C HIS A 134 12.06 5.58 11.43
N VAL A 135 11.46 6.38 12.32
CA VAL A 135 10.00 6.54 12.45
C VAL A 135 9.61 7.97 12.13
N GLN A 136 8.70 8.11 11.15
CA GLN A 136 8.22 9.41 10.73
C GLN A 136 6.69 9.44 10.67
N PHE A 137 6.11 10.59 11.02
CA PHE A 137 4.66 10.82 10.99
C PHE A 137 4.36 12.04 10.12
N ILE A 138 3.47 11.90 9.15
CA ILE A 138 2.93 13.01 8.36
C ILE A 138 1.50 13.26 8.82
N GLU A 139 1.19 14.47 9.28
CA GLU A 139 -0.14 14.85 9.77
C GLU A 139 -0.72 15.96 8.94
N ALA A 140 -1.74 15.66 8.12
CA ALA A 140 -2.52 16.68 7.44
C ALA A 140 -3.27 17.55 8.47
N GLN A 141 -3.22 18.88 8.30
CA GLN A 141 -3.76 19.82 9.28
C GLN A 141 -5.22 20.17 8.97
N ASP A 142 -5.47 21.10 8.08
CA ASP A 142 -6.79 21.73 7.91
C ASP A 142 -7.75 20.99 6.98
N ARG A 143 -7.20 20.17 6.08
CA ARG A 143 -7.96 19.48 5.03
C ARG A 143 -7.39 18.08 4.79
N ARG A 144 -8.26 17.16 4.49
CA ARG A 144 -7.82 15.81 4.16
C ARG A 144 -7.01 15.81 2.87
N LEU A 145 -5.98 14.99 2.83
CA LEU A 145 -5.19 14.72 1.63
C LEU A 145 -5.93 13.73 0.71
N GLY A 146 -6.51 12.70 1.27
CA GLY A 146 -6.89 11.49 0.58
C GLY A 146 -5.70 10.58 0.35
N PHE A 147 -5.97 9.32 -0.01
CA PHE A 147 -4.95 8.30 -0.16
C PHE A 147 -3.83 8.71 -1.13
N GLY A 148 -4.19 9.19 -2.33
CA GLY A 148 -3.21 9.52 -3.37
C GLY A 148 -2.23 10.62 -2.97
N LEU A 149 -2.71 11.74 -2.41
CA LEU A 149 -1.81 12.81 -1.95
C LEU A 149 -1.04 12.43 -0.68
N GLY A 150 -1.65 11.64 0.22
CA GLY A 150 -0.97 11.10 1.40
C GLY A 150 0.23 10.26 1.00
N VAL A 151 0.04 9.32 0.08
CA VAL A 151 1.13 8.48 -0.47
C VAL A 151 2.18 9.36 -1.16
N ARG A 152 1.79 10.32 -2.01
CA ARG A 152 2.75 11.22 -2.67
C ARG A 152 3.59 12.01 -1.67
N SER A 153 2.98 12.50 -0.60
CA SER A 153 3.70 13.26 0.44
C SER A 153 4.73 12.39 1.15
N ALA A 154 4.38 11.13 1.47
CA ALA A 154 5.33 10.16 2.03
C ALA A 154 6.47 9.86 1.05
N LEU A 155 6.17 9.57 -0.21
CA LEU A 155 7.18 9.25 -1.23
C LEU A 155 8.23 10.34 -1.43
N ARG A 156 7.88 11.62 -1.19
CA ARG A 156 8.82 12.74 -1.30
C ARG A 156 9.89 12.78 -0.22
N ILE A 157 9.66 12.09 0.90
CA ILE A 157 10.64 11.98 2.01
C ILE A 157 11.26 10.58 2.12
N VAL A 158 10.78 9.60 1.34
CA VAL A 158 11.39 8.27 1.24
C VAL A 158 12.79 8.37 0.66
N GLN A 159 13.78 7.76 1.32
CA GLN A 159 15.17 7.73 0.90
C GLN A 159 15.59 6.39 0.26
N THR A 160 14.77 5.36 0.39
CA THR A 160 15.07 4.01 -0.12
C THR A 160 14.62 3.84 -1.57
N PRO A 161 15.27 2.96 -2.34
CA PRO A 161 14.90 2.71 -3.74
C PRO A 161 13.52 2.06 -3.91
N TYR A 162 13.02 1.40 -2.87
CA TYR A 162 11.71 0.75 -2.88
C TYR A 162 10.84 1.20 -1.72
N VAL A 163 9.54 1.10 -1.92
CA VAL A 163 8.52 1.45 -0.94
C VAL A 163 7.46 0.35 -0.85
N TRP A 164 7.05 0.02 0.37
CA TRP A 164 5.87 -0.78 0.66
C TRP A 164 4.74 0.13 1.09
N ILE A 165 3.68 0.23 0.29
CA ILE A 165 2.48 1.00 0.64
C ILE A 165 1.46 0.09 1.30
N HIS A 166 0.94 0.52 2.46
CA HIS A 166 -0.04 -0.22 3.24
C HIS A 166 -1.13 0.69 3.79
N GLN A 167 -2.39 0.29 3.69
CA GLN A 167 -3.49 0.99 4.34
C GLN A 167 -3.82 0.32 5.67
N HIS A 168 -4.30 1.10 6.63
CA HIS A 168 -4.57 0.66 8.00
C HIS A 168 -5.59 -0.48 8.12
N ASP A 169 -6.31 -0.82 7.07
CA ASP A 169 -7.41 -1.79 7.07
C ASP A 169 -7.16 -3.02 6.18
N TRP A 170 -5.88 -3.34 5.92
CA TRP A 170 -5.47 -4.56 5.26
C TRP A 170 -4.58 -5.40 6.19
N ARG A 171 -4.89 -6.68 6.39
CA ARG A 171 -4.03 -7.65 7.08
C ARG A 171 -3.35 -8.56 6.08
N LEU A 172 -2.08 -8.91 6.35
CA LEU A 172 -1.44 -10.06 5.71
C LEU A 172 -2.05 -11.34 6.29
N ILE A 173 -2.26 -12.33 5.44
CA ILE A 173 -2.79 -13.66 5.81
C ILE A 173 -2.00 -14.80 5.17
N TYR A 174 -0.84 -14.48 4.60
CA TYR A 174 0.05 -15.39 3.92
C TYR A 174 1.48 -14.84 4.00
N ASP A 175 2.47 -15.73 4.10
CA ASP A 175 3.87 -15.34 4.23
C ASP A 175 4.39 -14.67 2.96
N ILE A 176 5.01 -13.49 3.12
CA ILE A 176 5.50 -12.70 2.01
C ILE A 176 7.03 -12.73 1.99
N PRO A 177 7.65 -13.29 0.96
CA PRO A 177 9.11 -13.35 0.81
C PRO A 177 9.64 -12.01 0.30
N VAL A 178 9.54 -10.94 1.11
CA VAL A 178 9.84 -9.56 0.69
C VAL A 178 11.26 -9.41 0.17
N ALA A 179 12.24 -10.07 0.78
CA ALA A 179 13.63 -10.06 0.30
C ALA A 179 13.76 -10.63 -1.11
N ALA A 180 13.06 -11.73 -1.41
CA ALA A 180 13.06 -12.32 -2.73
C ALA A 180 12.31 -11.46 -3.76
N LEU A 181 11.21 -10.80 -3.36
CA LEU A 181 10.50 -9.85 -4.23
C LEU A 181 11.39 -8.65 -4.59
N LEU A 182 12.10 -8.09 -3.60
CA LEU A 182 13.09 -7.01 -3.83
C LEU A 182 14.22 -7.46 -4.74
N GLY A 183 14.76 -8.66 -4.53
CA GLY A 183 15.81 -9.23 -5.38
C GLY A 183 15.35 -9.40 -6.83
N ALA A 184 14.12 -9.84 -7.06
CA ALA A 184 13.54 -9.92 -8.40
C ALA A 184 13.38 -8.54 -9.05
N MET A 185 12.99 -7.52 -8.29
CA MET A 185 12.91 -6.13 -8.78
C MET A 185 14.30 -5.59 -9.15
N GLN A 186 15.32 -5.80 -8.32
CA GLN A 186 16.70 -5.38 -8.60
C GLN A 186 17.25 -6.06 -9.85
N ALA A 187 17.17 -7.39 -9.94
CA ALA A 187 17.64 -8.16 -11.08
C ALA A 187 16.98 -7.72 -12.40
N SER A 188 15.72 -7.32 -12.36
CA SER A 188 15.01 -6.83 -13.56
C SER A 188 15.50 -5.47 -14.07
N THR A 189 16.24 -4.70 -13.25
CA THR A 189 16.77 -3.39 -13.62
C THR A 189 18.27 -3.44 -14.03
N GLU A 190 19.02 -4.43 -13.54
CA GLU A 190 20.45 -4.58 -13.79
C GLU A 190 20.78 -5.22 -15.18
N GLY A 191 19.81 -5.93 -15.78
CA GLY A 191 19.98 -6.64 -17.06
C GLY A 191 19.93 -5.75 -18.32
N GLY A 192 19.99 -4.42 -18.19
CA GLY A 192 19.63 -3.47 -19.25
C GLY A 192 20.77 -2.91 -20.13
N ASP A 193 22.04 -3.26 -19.91
CA ASP A 193 23.17 -2.67 -20.69
C ASP A 193 23.57 -3.46 -21.96
N ASP A 194 23.04 -4.66 -22.16
CA ASP A 194 23.15 -5.39 -23.41
C ASP A 194 21.91 -5.17 -24.28
N ASP A 195 22.04 -4.49 -25.40
CA ASP A 195 20.95 -4.13 -26.32
C ASP A 195 20.09 -5.33 -26.78
N ASP A 196 20.64 -6.54 -26.83
CA ASP A 196 19.92 -7.76 -27.18
C ASP A 196 19.25 -8.46 -25.97
N ALA A 197 19.80 -8.33 -24.76
CA ALA A 197 19.22 -8.87 -23.52
C ALA A 197 18.13 -7.96 -22.95
N ALA A 198 18.22 -6.64 -23.14
CA ALA A 198 17.22 -5.65 -22.73
C ALA A 198 15.85 -5.85 -23.39
N ALA A 199 15.82 -6.47 -24.58
CA ALA A 199 14.56 -6.84 -25.24
C ALA A 199 13.83 -8.00 -24.54
N ALA A 200 14.53 -8.83 -23.76
CA ALA A 200 13.99 -10.03 -23.14
C ALA A 200 13.49 -9.84 -21.71
N ALA A 201 14.11 -8.99 -20.88
CA ALA A 201 13.73 -8.78 -19.49
C ALA A 201 12.67 -7.69 -19.36
N ALA A 202 11.48 -8.04 -18.88
CA ALA A 202 10.47 -7.06 -18.55
C ALA A 202 10.74 -6.46 -17.15
N PRO A 203 10.80 -5.12 -17.00
CA PRO A 203 11.07 -4.52 -15.71
C PRO A 203 9.98 -4.86 -14.69
N ILE A 204 10.38 -5.05 -13.43
CA ILE A 204 9.46 -5.26 -12.31
C ILE A 204 9.49 -3.99 -11.46
N GLN A 205 8.49 -3.10 -11.66
CA GLN A 205 8.46 -1.79 -11.01
C GLN A 205 7.39 -1.66 -9.93
N TYR A 206 6.42 -2.57 -9.93
CA TYR A 206 5.31 -2.60 -8.99
C TYR A 206 4.84 -4.05 -8.84
N ILE A 207 4.71 -4.52 -7.60
CA ILE A 207 4.20 -5.86 -7.27
C ILE A 207 3.03 -5.71 -6.30
N CYS A 208 1.82 -6.03 -6.75
CA CYS A 208 0.62 -6.07 -5.94
C CYS A 208 0.46 -7.44 -5.26
N LEU A 209 -0.13 -7.44 -4.07
CA LEU A 209 -0.46 -8.68 -3.37
C LEU A 209 -1.91 -9.11 -3.67
N PRO A 210 -2.18 -10.40 -3.85
CA PRO A 210 -3.52 -10.92 -4.14
C PRO A 210 -4.46 -10.80 -2.94
N SER A 211 -5.73 -10.46 -3.22
CA SER A 211 -6.81 -10.41 -2.24
C SER A 211 -8.11 -10.93 -2.87
N GLY A 212 -8.95 -11.60 -2.13
CA GLY A 212 -10.37 -11.95 -2.34
C GLY A 212 -10.95 -12.23 -3.74
N ARG A 213 -10.27 -11.88 -4.80
CA ARG A 213 -10.61 -12.23 -6.18
C ARG A 213 -9.39 -12.88 -6.82
N ARG A 214 -9.55 -14.11 -7.23
CA ARG A 214 -8.54 -14.82 -8.03
C ARG A 214 -8.42 -14.11 -9.37
N SER A 215 -7.22 -13.71 -9.73
CA SER A 215 -6.97 -13.05 -11.02
C SER A 215 -5.95 -13.85 -11.80
N SER A 216 -6.42 -14.92 -12.44
CA SER A 216 -5.65 -15.44 -13.57
C SER A 216 -5.82 -14.49 -14.74
N TYR A 217 -4.97 -13.51 -14.88
CA TYR A 217 -5.05 -12.54 -15.97
C TYR A 217 -4.96 -13.20 -17.33
N ALA A 218 -4.16 -14.27 -17.48
CA ALA A 218 -3.99 -14.99 -18.73
C ALA A 218 -5.30 -15.55 -19.29
N THR A 219 -6.26 -15.88 -18.42
CA THR A 219 -7.53 -16.53 -18.78
C THR A 219 -8.76 -15.70 -18.43
N SER A 220 -8.58 -14.50 -17.85
CA SER A 220 -9.70 -13.67 -17.42
C SER A 220 -10.42 -13.01 -18.61
N GLU A 221 -11.72 -12.82 -18.46
CA GLU A 221 -12.54 -12.04 -19.42
C GLU A 221 -12.02 -10.60 -19.63
N GLN A 222 -11.27 -10.07 -18.67
CA GLN A 222 -10.65 -8.74 -18.75
C GLN A 222 -9.48 -8.68 -19.74
N VAL A 223 -8.86 -9.79 -20.05
CA VAL A 223 -7.67 -9.94 -20.90
C VAL A 223 -7.99 -10.57 -22.25
N LEU A 224 -8.92 -11.53 -22.27
CA LEU A 224 -9.27 -12.29 -23.48
C LEU A 224 -9.59 -11.43 -24.72
N PRO A 225 -10.30 -10.28 -24.60
CA PRO A 225 -10.57 -9.41 -25.74
C PRO A 225 -9.36 -8.64 -26.28
N TYR A 226 -8.24 -8.60 -25.52
CA TYR A 226 -7.08 -7.78 -25.84
C TYR A 226 -5.84 -8.63 -26.15
N PRO A 227 -5.50 -8.85 -27.44
CA PRO A 227 -4.35 -9.69 -27.84
C PRO A 227 -3.05 -9.30 -27.17
N ALA A 228 -2.71 -8.00 -27.13
CA ALA A 228 -1.48 -7.50 -26.51
C ALA A 228 -1.35 -7.89 -25.02
N LEU A 229 -2.46 -7.88 -24.26
CA LEU A 229 -2.45 -8.29 -22.85
C LEU A 229 -2.28 -9.80 -22.70
N ARG A 230 -2.93 -10.59 -23.60
CA ARG A 230 -2.78 -12.06 -23.59
C ARG A 230 -1.33 -12.47 -23.87
N ASP A 231 -0.71 -11.83 -24.84
CA ASP A 231 0.66 -12.15 -25.25
C ASP A 231 1.64 -11.82 -24.12
N VAL A 232 1.52 -10.64 -23.49
CA VAL A 232 2.30 -10.26 -22.29
C VAL A 232 2.07 -11.26 -21.14
N SER A 233 0.81 -11.62 -20.84
CA SER A 233 0.51 -12.53 -19.76
C SER A 233 1.11 -13.92 -19.97
N ARG A 234 1.03 -14.46 -21.21
CA ARG A 234 1.58 -15.77 -21.56
C ARG A 234 3.11 -15.78 -21.55
N ALA A 235 3.72 -14.73 -22.10
CA ALA A 235 5.17 -14.65 -22.22
C ALA A 235 5.87 -14.45 -20.86
N LEU A 236 5.24 -13.73 -19.94
CA LEU A 236 5.90 -13.23 -18.73
C LEU A 236 5.39 -13.84 -17.42
N THR A 237 4.34 -14.66 -17.43
CA THR A 237 3.94 -15.38 -16.20
C THR A 237 4.94 -16.48 -15.91
N GLY A 238 5.59 -16.46 -14.73
CA GLY A 238 6.60 -17.42 -14.38
C GLY A 238 7.24 -17.18 -13.00
N ALA A 239 8.32 -17.91 -12.76
CA ALA A 239 9.13 -17.77 -11.55
C ALA A 239 10.34 -16.88 -11.85
N TYR A 240 10.55 -15.87 -11.01
CA TYR A 240 11.63 -14.88 -11.13
C TYR A 240 12.64 -15.08 -10.00
N ALA A 241 13.93 -15.00 -10.32
CA ALA A 241 14.99 -15.18 -9.34
C ALA A 241 14.91 -14.11 -8.25
N GLY A 242 14.90 -14.52 -6.99
CA GLY A 242 14.82 -13.63 -5.82
C GLY A 242 16.17 -13.02 -5.39
N GLY A 243 17.22 -13.22 -6.20
CA GLY A 243 18.57 -12.80 -5.82
C GLY A 243 19.37 -13.89 -5.08
N PRO A 244 20.64 -13.63 -4.73
CA PRO A 244 21.51 -14.59 -4.09
C PRO A 244 20.95 -15.11 -2.77
N GLY A 245 20.83 -16.43 -2.64
CA GLY A 245 20.34 -17.09 -1.42
C GLY A 245 18.82 -16.94 -1.15
N GLN A 246 18.08 -16.31 -2.07
CA GLN A 246 16.63 -16.17 -1.96
C GLN A 246 15.91 -17.14 -2.92
N PRO A 247 14.71 -17.60 -2.56
CA PRO A 247 13.90 -18.41 -3.45
C PRO A 247 13.44 -17.60 -4.67
N SER A 248 13.09 -18.30 -5.75
CA SER A 248 12.37 -17.67 -6.85
C SER A 248 10.94 -17.32 -6.44
N VAL A 249 10.41 -16.23 -7.00
CA VAL A 249 9.07 -15.73 -6.72
C VAL A 249 8.16 -15.86 -7.94
N PRO A 250 6.96 -16.41 -7.80
CA PRO A 250 6.00 -16.50 -8.88
C PRO A 250 5.33 -15.15 -9.12
N LEU A 251 5.48 -14.62 -10.33
CA LEU A 251 4.86 -13.36 -10.73
C LEU A 251 4.05 -13.54 -12.01
N THR A 252 2.97 -12.78 -12.12
CA THR A 252 2.20 -12.65 -13.36
C THR A 252 1.99 -11.17 -13.68
N PRO A 253 2.06 -10.74 -14.95
CA PRO A 253 1.71 -9.39 -15.33
C PRO A 253 0.32 -9.01 -14.86
N MET A 254 0.18 -7.83 -14.28
CA MET A 254 -1.09 -7.26 -13.84
C MET A 254 -1.45 -6.08 -14.76
N PHE A 255 -2.75 -5.88 -15.01
CA PHE A 255 -3.22 -4.88 -15.98
C PHE A 255 -4.04 -3.78 -15.31
N PHE A 256 -3.52 -3.34 -14.15
CA PHE A 256 -4.11 -2.25 -13.38
C PHE A 256 -3.09 -1.70 -12.38
N TRP A 257 -3.31 -0.48 -11.86
CA TRP A 257 -2.62 0.04 -10.68
C TRP A 257 -3.61 0.09 -9.52
N HIS A 258 -3.39 -0.74 -8.51
CA HIS A 258 -4.27 -0.83 -7.34
C HIS A 258 -3.74 -0.05 -6.14
N ASP A 259 -4.65 0.38 -5.27
CA ASP A 259 -4.33 1.01 -3.98
C ASP A 259 -4.09 0.00 -2.84
N LYS A 260 -4.33 -1.29 -3.09
CA LYS A 260 -4.05 -2.37 -2.12
C LYS A 260 -2.58 -2.39 -1.71
N PRO A 261 -2.22 -3.06 -0.59
CA PRO A 261 -0.83 -3.25 -0.23
C PRO A 261 0.02 -3.76 -1.39
N HIS A 262 1.13 -3.07 -1.64
CA HIS A 262 2.02 -3.34 -2.76
C HIS A 262 3.44 -2.86 -2.49
N LEU A 263 4.37 -3.46 -3.20
CA LEU A 263 5.78 -3.07 -3.28
C LEU A 263 6.01 -2.33 -4.60
N ALA A 264 6.73 -1.22 -4.58
CA ALA A 264 7.02 -0.47 -5.80
C ALA A 264 8.41 0.21 -5.76
N ALA A 265 9.01 0.43 -6.93
CA ALA A 265 10.19 1.27 -7.06
C ALA A 265 9.80 2.75 -6.83
N THR A 266 10.45 3.41 -5.89
CA THR A 266 10.13 4.77 -5.45
C THR A 266 10.21 5.77 -6.60
N ALA A 267 11.27 5.72 -7.40
CA ALA A 267 11.46 6.60 -8.55
C ALA A 267 10.38 6.38 -9.62
N HIS A 268 10.03 5.13 -9.92
CA HIS A 268 8.97 4.81 -10.86
C HIS A 268 7.60 5.33 -10.38
N TYR A 269 7.32 5.16 -9.10
CA TYR A 269 6.08 5.67 -8.50
C TYR A 269 5.97 7.19 -8.65
N LEU A 270 7.02 7.94 -8.28
CA LEU A 270 7.06 9.39 -8.39
C LEU A 270 6.96 9.88 -9.85
N THR A 271 7.67 9.24 -10.77
CA THR A 271 7.72 9.70 -12.18
C THR A 271 6.52 9.23 -13.00
N ARG A 272 5.95 8.07 -12.70
CA ARG A 272 4.84 7.49 -13.48
C ARG A 272 3.47 7.82 -12.92
N VAL A 273 3.30 7.74 -11.60
CA VAL A 273 2.00 7.96 -10.95
C VAL A 273 1.83 9.44 -10.55
N PHE A 274 2.91 10.07 -10.10
CA PHE A 274 2.90 11.45 -9.63
C PHE A 274 3.84 12.40 -10.40
N PRO A 275 3.80 12.43 -11.75
CA PRO A 275 4.72 13.23 -12.56
C PRO A 275 4.57 14.75 -12.31
N SER A 276 3.45 15.19 -11.75
CA SER A 276 3.19 16.58 -11.42
C SER A 276 2.08 16.73 -10.36
N ARG A 277 1.85 17.97 -9.89
CA ARG A 277 0.73 18.24 -8.98
C ARG A 277 -0.64 17.97 -9.61
N LEU A 278 -0.73 17.94 -10.94
CA LEU A 278 -1.97 17.70 -11.68
C LEU A 278 -2.35 16.21 -11.74
N ALA A 279 -1.41 15.33 -11.45
CA ALA A 279 -1.63 13.87 -11.56
C ALA A 279 -2.67 13.35 -10.55
N MET A 280 -2.87 14.05 -9.44
CA MET A 280 -3.75 13.59 -8.36
C MET A 280 -4.57 14.74 -7.79
N MET A 281 -5.88 14.52 -7.73
CA MET A 281 -6.82 15.41 -7.06
C MET A 281 -6.85 15.14 -5.55
N ARG A 282 -7.11 16.16 -4.76
CA ARG A 282 -7.30 16.01 -3.32
C ARG A 282 -8.48 15.06 -3.02
N GLY A 283 -8.28 14.16 -2.09
CA GLY A 283 -9.28 13.17 -1.68
C GLY A 283 -9.46 11.99 -2.65
N ALA A 284 -8.68 11.91 -3.73
CA ALA A 284 -8.78 10.84 -4.72
C ALA A 284 -7.97 9.60 -4.32
N PHE A 285 -8.42 8.46 -4.82
CA PHE A 285 -7.67 7.21 -4.86
C PHE A 285 -6.86 7.12 -6.16
N ILE A 286 -5.68 6.48 -6.11
CA ILE A 286 -4.83 6.34 -7.30
C ILE A 286 -5.52 5.44 -8.32
N GLU A 287 -6.17 4.37 -7.87
CA GLU A 287 -6.86 3.43 -8.75
C GLU A 287 -8.03 4.06 -9.51
N ASP A 288 -8.71 5.06 -8.95
CA ASP A 288 -9.89 5.70 -9.57
C ASP A 288 -9.50 6.57 -10.80
N SER A 289 -8.26 7.04 -10.88
CA SER A 289 -7.77 7.90 -11.96
C SER A 289 -6.59 7.27 -12.71
N VAL A 290 -5.45 7.18 -12.04
CA VAL A 290 -4.22 6.64 -12.63
C VAL A 290 -4.35 5.16 -12.97
N GLY A 291 -5.03 4.37 -12.15
CA GLY A 291 -5.29 2.96 -12.42
C GLY A 291 -6.10 2.75 -13.70
N GLN A 292 -7.11 3.59 -13.95
CA GLN A 292 -7.90 3.52 -15.20
C GLN A 292 -7.07 3.94 -16.42
N GLN A 293 -6.26 4.99 -16.29
CA GLN A 293 -5.34 5.42 -17.34
C GLN A 293 -4.33 4.33 -17.67
N ALA A 294 -3.73 3.72 -16.64
CA ALA A 294 -2.79 2.61 -16.78
C ALA A 294 -3.41 1.46 -17.58
N ARG A 295 -4.61 1.04 -17.17
CA ARG A 295 -5.35 -0.03 -17.84
C ARG A 295 -5.59 0.26 -19.32
N ASN A 296 -6.00 1.48 -19.66
CA ASN A 296 -6.26 1.85 -21.05
C ASN A 296 -4.98 1.81 -21.89
N GLN A 297 -3.88 2.35 -21.40
CA GLN A 297 -2.56 2.30 -22.08
C GLN A 297 -2.05 0.85 -22.21
N MET A 298 -2.26 0.01 -21.21
CA MET A 298 -1.86 -1.40 -21.27
C MET A 298 -2.64 -2.15 -22.34
N LYS A 299 -3.93 -1.89 -22.55
CA LYS A 299 -4.75 -2.47 -23.63
C LYS A 299 -4.21 -2.08 -25.01
N GLU A 300 -3.54 -0.93 -25.14
CA GLU A 300 -2.88 -0.42 -26.33
C GLU A 300 -1.43 -0.96 -26.49
N GLY A 301 -1.05 -1.97 -25.70
CA GLY A 301 0.28 -2.57 -25.78
C GLY A 301 1.38 -1.86 -24.96
N GLN A 302 1.03 -0.85 -24.17
CA GLN A 302 1.99 -0.05 -23.40
C GLN A 302 2.23 -0.59 -21.97
N TRP A 303 2.01 -1.89 -21.74
CA TRP A 303 2.16 -2.48 -20.40
C TRP A 303 3.55 -2.25 -19.78
N ARG A 304 4.63 -2.34 -20.59
CA ARG A 304 6.02 -2.13 -20.11
C ARG A 304 6.25 -0.77 -19.48
N LYS A 305 5.49 0.26 -19.85
CA LYS A 305 5.56 1.59 -19.22
C LYS A 305 5.12 1.60 -17.76
N TRP A 306 4.21 0.71 -17.40
CA TRP A 306 3.65 0.57 -16.07
C TRP A 306 4.34 -0.53 -15.28
N ALA A 307 4.75 -1.59 -15.96
CA ALA A 307 5.49 -2.73 -15.43
C ALA A 307 4.91 -3.25 -14.11
N THR A 308 3.58 -3.43 -14.11
CA THR A 308 2.81 -3.86 -12.95
C THR A 308 2.67 -5.37 -12.90
N TRP A 309 2.92 -5.95 -11.73
CA TRP A 309 2.91 -7.37 -11.49
C TRP A 309 2.01 -7.74 -10.32
N LEU A 310 1.53 -8.96 -10.32
CA LEU A 310 0.86 -9.60 -9.20
C LEU A 310 1.76 -10.70 -8.66
N TYR A 311 2.03 -10.69 -7.35
CA TYR A 311 2.59 -11.86 -6.67
C TYR A 311 1.55 -12.98 -6.73
N ASN A 312 1.95 -14.17 -7.21
CA ASN A 312 1.02 -15.24 -7.58
C ASN A 312 1.37 -16.56 -6.89
N PRO A 313 1.40 -16.61 -5.54
CA PRO A 313 1.74 -17.81 -4.82
C PRO A 313 0.74 -18.94 -5.13
N ASP A 314 1.23 -20.18 -5.08
CA ASP A 314 0.45 -21.40 -5.32
C ASP A 314 -0.37 -21.36 -6.63
N GLY A 315 0.20 -20.76 -7.69
CA GLY A 315 -0.48 -20.62 -8.98
C GLY A 315 -1.74 -19.75 -8.91
N GLY A 316 -1.81 -18.81 -7.95
CA GLY A 316 -2.96 -17.91 -7.75
C GLY A 316 -4.07 -18.50 -6.88
N MET A 317 -3.80 -19.61 -6.19
CA MET A 317 -4.77 -20.24 -5.28
C MET A 317 -4.80 -19.56 -3.91
N SER A 318 -3.69 -18.95 -3.48
CA SER A 318 -3.56 -18.31 -2.17
C SER A 318 -3.81 -16.80 -2.24
N TRP A 319 -4.47 -16.28 -1.22
CA TRP A 319 -4.65 -14.85 -0.99
C TRP A 319 -3.65 -14.39 0.07
N CYS A 320 -3.03 -13.25 -0.17
CA CYS A 320 -2.08 -12.65 0.77
C CYS A 320 -2.72 -11.61 1.67
N LEU A 321 -3.87 -11.07 1.29
CA LEU A 321 -4.49 -9.92 1.92
C LEU A 321 -5.94 -10.18 2.33
N ARG A 322 -6.30 -9.69 3.52
CA ARG A 322 -7.67 -9.58 4.01
C ARG A 322 -8.02 -8.12 4.30
N HIS A 323 -9.11 -7.64 3.71
CA HIS A 323 -9.62 -6.29 3.94
C HIS A 323 -10.51 -6.26 5.19
N LEU A 324 -10.23 -5.36 6.12
CA LEU A 324 -10.95 -5.22 7.40
C LEU A 324 -12.06 -4.16 7.37
N HIS A 325 -12.19 -3.45 6.23
CA HIS A 325 -13.23 -2.43 6.05
C HIS A 325 -13.18 -1.31 7.11
N GLY A 326 -12.05 -0.64 7.28
CA GLY A 326 -11.78 0.37 8.32
C GLY A 326 -12.88 1.41 8.53
N ARG A 327 -13.59 1.81 7.47
CA ARG A 327 -14.72 2.75 7.56
C ARG A 327 -15.93 2.24 8.33
N THR A 328 -16.05 0.94 8.52
CA THR A 328 -17.14 0.29 9.27
C THR A 328 -16.62 -0.52 10.45
N TRP A 329 -15.32 -0.52 10.65
CA TRP A 329 -14.65 -1.24 11.74
C TRP A 329 -15.06 -0.66 13.10
N ARG A 330 -15.50 -1.52 14.03
CA ARG A 330 -15.90 -1.16 15.38
C ARG A 330 -15.23 -2.00 16.47
N GLY A 331 -14.17 -2.72 16.11
CA GLY A 331 -13.46 -3.64 16.99
C GLY A 331 -13.64 -5.11 16.58
N GLU A 332 -12.78 -5.97 17.11
CA GLU A 332 -12.77 -7.41 16.74
C GLU A 332 -14.01 -8.15 17.22
N GLU A 333 -14.50 -7.86 18.42
CA GLU A 333 -15.72 -8.48 18.98
C GLU A 333 -16.94 -8.23 18.08
N GLU A 334 -17.11 -7.00 17.61
CA GLU A 334 -18.22 -6.65 16.70
C GLU A 334 -18.07 -7.35 15.33
N GLU A 335 -16.85 -7.50 14.81
CA GLU A 335 -16.61 -8.21 13.57
C GLU A 335 -16.90 -9.71 13.71
N GLU A 336 -16.53 -10.34 14.82
CA GLU A 336 -16.88 -11.74 15.09
C GLU A 336 -18.39 -11.92 15.26
N ARG A 337 -19.05 -11.00 15.94
CA ARG A 337 -20.52 -10.97 16.06
C ARG A 337 -21.18 -10.88 14.69
N ARG A 338 -20.69 -10.00 13.79
CA ARG A 338 -21.22 -9.86 12.42
C ARG A 338 -21.02 -11.11 11.60
N LYS A 339 -19.86 -11.76 11.70
CA LYS A 339 -19.59 -13.04 11.01
C LYS A 339 -20.57 -14.12 11.49
N SER A 340 -20.76 -14.26 12.80
CA SER A 340 -21.66 -15.23 13.40
C SER A 340 -23.10 -15.01 12.92
N LEU A 341 -23.58 -13.77 12.90
CA LEU A 341 -24.91 -13.41 12.39
C LEU A 341 -25.06 -13.68 10.88
N ALA A 342 -24.02 -13.45 10.09
CA ALA A 342 -24.04 -13.75 8.64
C ALA A 342 -24.14 -15.25 8.36
N VAL A 343 -23.43 -16.08 9.16
CA VAL A 343 -23.53 -17.54 9.07
C VAL A 343 -24.94 -18.03 9.43
N LEU A 344 -25.53 -17.50 10.49
CA LEU A 344 -26.89 -17.85 10.90
C LEU A 344 -27.92 -17.48 9.83
N ARG A 345 -27.82 -16.27 9.25
CA ARG A 345 -28.69 -15.82 8.14
C ARG A 345 -28.50 -16.65 6.86
N GLY A 346 -27.28 -17.09 6.58
CA GLY A 346 -26.98 -17.97 5.42
C GLY A 346 -27.53 -19.38 5.60
N ARG A 347 -27.60 -19.90 6.84
CA ARG A 347 -28.25 -21.19 7.15
C ARG A 347 -29.76 -21.11 7.06
N GLY A 348 -30.39 -20.05 7.58
CA GLY A 348 -31.84 -19.86 7.49
C GLY A 348 -32.38 -19.77 6.07
N LYS A 349 -31.61 -19.21 5.12
CA LYS A 349 -32.00 -19.19 3.68
C LYS A 349 -31.89 -20.54 2.98
N LYS A 350 -31.17 -21.52 3.53
CA LYS A 350 -31.08 -22.88 2.97
C LYS A 350 -32.19 -23.81 3.48
N GLU A 351 -32.84 -23.46 4.58
CA GLU A 351 -33.95 -24.24 5.17
C GLU A 351 -35.33 -23.81 4.65
N GLU A 352 -35.43 -22.66 3.98
CA GLU A 352 -36.64 -22.14 3.34
C GLU A 352 -36.65 -22.34 1.81
N GLY A 353 -35.93 -23.29 1.28
CA GLY A 353 -36.02 -23.68 -0.12
C GLY A 353 -37.13 -24.70 -0.37
N PRO A 354 -37.79 -24.67 -1.56
CA PRO A 354 -39.16 -25.10 -1.82
C PRO A 354 -39.48 -26.55 -1.59
#